data_7a380d895818656dd4d568669e344c31
#
_entry.id   7a380d895818656dd4d568669e344c31
#
_cell.length_a   1.000
_cell.length_b   1.000
_cell.length_c   1.000
_cell.angle_alpha   90.00
_cell.angle_beta   90.00
_cell.angle_gamma   90.00
#
_symmetry.space_group_name_H-M   'P 1'
#
loop_
_entity.id
_entity.type
_entity.pdbx_description
1 polymer ?
#
loop_
_entity_poly.entity_id
_entity_poly.type
_entity_poly.pdbx_seq_one_letter_code
_entity_poly.pdbx_strand_id
1 'polypeptide(L)'
;SIDHHIALEVAERLQQRFGNRYTLDNVIISATHTHSGPGGYWQSRSDSGLDGGLYPEHFEAIAAGITASIVKADDDLQPGIIFINSGRVANAGANRSAVAYEENPPAERARYRENTNTEMLLLKFVDDSGAIGMLNWYALHPTAMNFHNHLISGDHKGYASLQMEQQHGTRYASATDFVAAFAQADP
;
A
#
# COMPACT_ATOMS: atom_id res chain seq x y z
N SER A 1 -1.74 1.28 8.17
CA SER A 1 -2.82 2.10 7.57
C SER A 1 -2.32 3.52 7.34
N ILE A 2 -3.03 4.28 6.53
CA ILE A 2 -2.77 5.71 6.31
C ILE A 2 -3.70 6.51 7.20
N ASP A 3 -3.17 7.55 7.87
CA ASP A 3 -4.00 8.53 8.58
C ASP A 3 -4.75 9.37 7.55
N HIS A 4 -6.04 9.61 7.81
CA HIS A 4 -6.89 10.42 6.95
C HIS A 4 -6.34 11.85 6.77
N HIS A 5 -5.72 12.42 7.81
CA HIS A 5 -5.12 13.76 7.73
C HIS A 5 -3.95 13.83 6.76
N ILE A 6 -3.20 12.75 6.57
CA ILE A 6 -2.17 12.67 5.51
C ILE A 6 -2.83 12.78 4.14
N ALA A 7 -3.95 12.08 3.91
CA ALA A 7 -4.66 12.16 2.64
C ALA A 7 -5.21 13.56 2.36
N LEU A 8 -5.76 14.23 3.38
CA LEU A 8 -6.22 15.62 3.29
C LEU A 8 -5.09 16.57 2.94
N GLU A 9 -3.96 16.48 3.65
CA GLU A 9 -2.78 17.32 3.43
C GLU A 9 -2.20 17.13 2.03
N VAL A 10 -2.09 15.90 1.56
CA VAL A 10 -1.64 15.58 0.20
C VAL A 10 -2.58 16.18 -0.84
N ALA A 11 -3.89 16.02 -0.65
CA ALA A 11 -4.88 16.60 -1.57
C ALA A 11 -4.81 18.11 -1.63
N GLU A 12 -4.63 18.79 -0.49
CA GLU A 12 -4.46 20.25 -0.44
C GLU A 12 -3.21 20.70 -1.20
N ARG A 13 -2.07 20.05 -0.99
CA ARG A 13 -0.80 20.35 -1.71
C ARG A 13 -0.93 20.15 -3.21
N LEU A 14 -1.60 19.09 -3.62
CA LEU A 14 -1.86 18.82 -5.03
C LEU A 14 -2.80 19.85 -5.64
N GLN A 15 -3.83 20.27 -4.90
CA GLN A 15 -4.74 21.32 -5.34
C GLN A 15 -4.02 22.68 -5.50
N GLN A 16 -3.13 23.04 -4.59
CA GLN A 16 -2.32 24.26 -4.69
C GLN A 16 -1.45 24.24 -5.96
N ARG A 17 -0.93 23.08 -6.36
CA ARG A 17 -0.05 22.95 -7.53
C ARG A 17 -0.82 22.78 -8.85
N PHE A 18 -1.88 21.96 -8.86
CA PHE A 18 -2.54 21.49 -10.07
C PHE A 18 -4.02 21.93 -10.18
N GLY A 19 -4.52 22.73 -9.24
CA GLY A 19 -5.94 23.07 -9.17
C GLY A 19 -6.79 21.83 -8.90
N ASN A 20 -7.90 21.70 -9.63
CA ASN A 20 -8.85 20.60 -9.44
C ASN A 20 -8.47 19.30 -10.19
N ARG A 21 -7.25 19.17 -10.68
CA ARG A 21 -6.82 17.99 -11.41
C ARG A 21 -6.72 16.75 -10.51
N TYR A 22 -6.21 16.93 -9.29
CA TYR A 22 -6.09 15.90 -8.27
C TYR A 22 -6.89 16.29 -7.03
N THR A 23 -7.80 15.42 -6.64
CA THR A 23 -8.71 15.62 -5.50
C THR A 23 -8.86 14.32 -4.72
N LEU A 24 -9.54 14.36 -3.59
CA LEU A 24 -9.88 13.14 -2.83
C LEU A 24 -10.76 12.16 -3.61
N ASP A 25 -11.42 12.59 -4.69
CA ASP A 25 -12.28 11.72 -5.50
C ASP A 25 -11.48 10.87 -6.50
N ASN A 26 -10.25 11.28 -6.84
CA ASN A 26 -9.44 10.61 -7.85
C ASN A 26 -8.01 10.27 -7.41
N VAL A 27 -7.65 10.52 -6.15
CA VAL A 27 -6.38 10.11 -5.55
C VAL A 27 -6.65 9.05 -4.49
N ILE A 28 -6.10 7.86 -4.68
CA ILE A 28 -6.19 6.76 -3.72
C ILE A 28 -4.79 6.51 -3.14
N ILE A 29 -4.69 6.56 -1.82
CA ILE A 29 -3.45 6.27 -1.09
C ILE A 29 -3.62 4.94 -0.37
N SER A 30 -2.87 3.95 -0.78
CA SER A 30 -2.84 2.62 -0.17
C SER A 30 -1.53 2.38 0.56
N ALA A 31 -1.59 1.76 1.72
CA ALA A 31 -0.41 1.42 2.51
C ALA A 31 0.03 -0.03 2.28
N THR A 32 1.31 -0.31 2.46
CA THR A 32 1.81 -1.68 2.61
C THR A 32 1.32 -2.33 3.89
N HIS A 33 0.95 -1.53 4.89
CA HIS A 33 0.58 -1.93 6.24
C HIS A 33 1.75 -2.56 7.04
N THR A 34 3.01 -2.28 6.67
CA THR A 34 4.14 -2.76 7.44
C THR A 34 4.05 -2.34 8.91
N HIS A 35 4.42 -3.25 9.81
CA HIS A 35 4.52 -2.98 11.24
C HIS A 35 5.96 -2.66 11.67
N SER A 36 6.88 -2.58 10.72
CA SER A 36 8.30 -2.26 10.93
C SER A 36 8.65 -0.88 10.35
N GLY A 37 7.77 0.08 10.51
CA GLY A 37 7.98 1.49 10.15
C GLY A 37 7.89 2.39 11.37
N PRO A 38 8.37 3.64 11.27
CA PRO A 38 8.22 4.59 12.36
C PRO A 38 6.74 4.97 12.57
N GLY A 39 6.33 5.13 13.83
CA GLY A 39 5.03 5.66 14.24
C GLY A 39 5.02 7.19 14.33
N GLY A 40 4.04 7.75 15.04
CA GLY A 40 4.03 9.18 15.39
C GLY A 40 3.56 10.12 14.29
N TYR A 41 2.77 9.65 13.34
CA TYR A 41 2.19 10.48 12.28
C TYR A 41 0.65 10.60 12.36
N TRP A 42 0.03 10.07 13.40
CA TRP A 42 -1.41 10.13 13.61
C TRP A 42 -1.80 11.44 14.26
N GLN A 43 -2.67 12.22 13.62
CA GLN A 43 -3.28 13.41 14.22
C GLN A 43 -4.46 13.05 15.11
N SER A 44 -5.25 12.06 14.74
CA SER A 44 -6.25 11.47 15.62
C SER A 44 -5.54 10.58 16.63
N ARG A 45 -5.54 10.97 17.87
CA ARG A 45 -4.98 10.20 18.96
C ARG A 45 -5.61 8.82 19.02
N SER A 46 -4.82 7.80 18.72
CA SER A 46 -5.14 6.44 19.12
C SER A 46 -4.93 6.35 20.63
N ASP A 47 -5.95 5.97 21.37
CA ASP A 47 -5.86 5.77 22.82
C ASP A 47 -4.94 4.61 23.22
N SER A 48 -4.38 3.90 22.25
CA SER A 48 -3.51 2.75 22.49
C SER A 48 -2.13 3.12 23.04
N GLY A 49 -1.71 4.37 22.95
CA GLY A 49 -0.41 4.82 23.47
C GLY A 49 0.83 4.18 22.82
N LEU A 50 0.60 3.26 21.90
CA LEU A 50 1.68 2.48 21.25
C LEU A 50 2.41 3.27 20.16
N ASP A 51 1.76 4.30 19.60
CA ASP A 51 2.28 5.00 18.41
C ASP A 51 3.05 6.28 18.76
N GLY A 52 3.27 6.57 20.03
CA GLY A 52 4.11 7.67 20.49
C GLY A 52 3.56 9.09 20.28
N GLY A 53 2.33 9.23 19.78
CA GLY A 53 1.70 10.53 19.50
C GLY A 53 2.04 11.06 18.10
N LEU A 54 1.93 12.38 17.93
CA LEU A 54 2.24 13.09 16.70
C LEU A 54 3.63 13.72 16.75
N TYR A 55 4.47 13.36 15.81
CA TYR A 55 5.72 14.05 15.49
C TYR A 55 5.52 14.85 14.20
N PRO A 56 5.39 16.18 14.25
CA PRO A 56 5.09 17.00 13.06
C PRO A 56 6.06 16.78 11.91
N GLU A 57 7.33 16.60 12.21
CA GLU A 57 8.38 16.38 11.20
C GLU A 57 8.18 15.05 10.46
N HIS A 58 7.68 14.02 11.14
CA HIS A 58 7.40 12.74 10.52
C HIS A 58 6.14 12.80 9.65
N PHE A 59 5.08 13.44 10.16
CA PHE A 59 3.88 13.71 9.38
C PHE A 59 4.22 14.47 8.10
N GLU A 60 5.00 15.56 8.24
CA GLU A 60 5.46 16.39 7.13
C GLU A 60 6.26 15.57 6.11
N ALA A 61 7.20 14.75 6.55
CA ALA A 61 8.02 13.91 5.66
C ALA A 61 7.17 12.93 4.84
N ILE A 62 6.14 12.33 5.45
CA ILE A 62 5.23 11.42 4.75
C ILE A 62 4.37 12.19 3.73
N ALA A 63 3.72 13.28 4.13
CA ALA A 63 2.87 14.07 3.26
C ALA A 63 3.66 14.65 2.08
N ALA A 64 4.85 15.20 2.34
CA ALA A 64 5.74 15.73 1.32
C ALA A 64 6.22 14.64 0.35
N GLY A 65 6.60 13.47 0.87
CA GLY A 65 7.05 12.33 0.07
C GLY A 65 5.97 11.80 -0.86
N ILE A 66 4.73 11.63 -0.37
CA ILE A 66 3.59 11.22 -1.20
C ILE A 66 3.28 12.28 -2.26
N THR A 67 3.22 13.55 -1.87
CA THR A 67 2.99 14.65 -2.81
C THR A 67 4.05 14.66 -3.91
N ALA A 68 5.33 14.57 -3.54
CA ALA A 68 6.43 14.56 -4.50
C ALA A 68 6.36 13.36 -5.46
N SER A 69 5.94 12.20 -4.99
CA SER A 69 5.78 11.02 -5.86
C SER A 69 4.67 11.22 -6.90
N ILE A 70 3.55 11.83 -6.52
CA ILE A 70 2.45 12.12 -7.44
C ILE A 70 2.87 13.21 -8.45
N VAL A 71 3.57 14.25 -8.00
CA VAL A 71 4.11 15.30 -8.89
C VAL A 71 5.04 14.69 -9.91
N LYS A 72 5.96 13.82 -9.48
CA LYS A 72 6.89 13.13 -10.39
C LYS A 72 6.15 12.24 -11.39
N ALA A 73 5.11 11.54 -10.96
CA ALA A 73 4.29 10.73 -11.85
C ALA A 73 3.51 11.58 -12.86
N ASP A 74 3.03 12.77 -12.47
CA ASP A 74 2.38 13.72 -13.37
C ASP A 74 3.34 14.27 -14.42
N ASP A 75 4.57 14.60 -14.02
CA ASP A 75 5.62 15.09 -14.92
C ASP A 75 6.06 14.01 -15.94
N ASP A 76 5.86 12.73 -15.63
CA ASP A 76 6.23 11.55 -16.46
C ASP A 76 5.03 10.89 -17.17
N LEU A 77 3.90 11.59 -17.25
CA LEU A 77 2.71 11.06 -17.91
C LEU A 77 2.92 10.85 -19.40
N GLN A 78 2.60 9.64 -19.85
CA GLN A 78 2.64 9.26 -21.26
C GLN A 78 1.48 8.35 -21.62
N PRO A 79 1.13 8.24 -22.91
CA PRO A 79 0.12 7.29 -23.37
C PRO A 79 0.49 5.87 -22.99
N GLY A 80 -0.50 5.11 -22.51
CA GLY A 80 -0.28 3.71 -22.13
C GLY A 80 -1.60 2.99 -21.92
N ILE A 81 -1.49 1.72 -21.56
CA ILE A 81 -2.63 0.83 -21.29
C ILE A 81 -2.52 0.32 -19.85
N ILE A 82 -3.65 0.36 -19.15
CA ILE A 82 -3.78 -0.23 -17.82
C ILE A 82 -4.56 -1.54 -17.96
N PHE A 83 -3.90 -2.64 -17.64
CA PHE A 83 -4.55 -3.94 -17.54
C PHE A 83 -4.96 -4.18 -16.10
N ILE A 84 -6.17 -4.69 -15.90
CA ILE A 84 -6.68 -5.13 -14.61
C ILE A 84 -6.91 -6.65 -14.64
N ASN A 85 -6.49 -7.33 -13.60
CA ASN A 85 -6.72 -8.75 -13.41
C ASN A 85 -6.93 -9.05 -11.93
N SER A 86 -7.65 -10.13 -11.65
CA SER A 86 -7.78 -10.68 -10.30
C SER A 86 -7.57 -12.18 -10.33
N GLY A 87 -7.12 -12.70 -9.20
CA GLY A 87 -6.89 -14.13 -9.03
C GLY A 87 -6.95 -14.51 -7.55
N ARG A 88 -6.84 -15.79 -7.28
CA ARG A 88 -6.84 -16.30 -5.90
C ARG A 88 -5.47 -16.87 -5.56
N VAL A 89 -4.97 -16.48 -4.39
CA VAL A 89 -3.74 -17.03 -3.80
C VAL A 89 -4.10 -17.74 -2.51
N ALA A 90 -4.18 -19.05 -2.58
CA ALA A 90 -4.47 -19.89 -1.43
C ALA A 90 -3.20 -20.17 -0.60
N ASN A 91 -3.39 -20.44 0.69
CA ASN A 91 -2.32 -20.87 1.61
C ASN A 91 -1.16 -19.85 1.79
N ALA A 92 -1.38 -18.58 1.45
CA ALA A 92 -0.36 -17.53 1.66
C ALA A 92 -0.43 -16.92 3.06
N GLY A 93 -1.54 -17.07 3.76
CA GLY A 93 -1.76 -16.55 5.10
C GLY A 93 -2.65 -17.44 5.95
N ALA A 94 -2.75 -17.11 7.22
CA ALA A 94 -3.64 -17.76 8.17
C ALA A 94 -4.45 -16.71 8.94
N ASN A 95 -5.70 -17.05 9.25
CA ASN A 95 -6.52 -16.22 10.12
C ASN A 95 -5.99 -16.30 11.56
N ARG A 96 -5.42 -15.18 12.07
CA ARG A 96 -4.90 -15.12 13.45
C ARG A 96 -6.01 -15.16 14.52
N SER A 97 -7.27 -14.93 14.12
CA SER A 97 -8.46 -14.94 14.99
C SER A 97 -9.43 -16.06 14.62
N ALA A 98 -8.90 -17.23 14.22
CA ALA A 98 -9.71 -18.35 13.74
C ALA A 98 -10.78 -18.79 14.77
N VAL A 99 -10.47 -18.78 16.06
CA VAL A 99 -11.43 -19.11 17.12
C VAL A 99 -12.61 -18.13 17.14
N ALA A 100 -12.33 -16.82 17.05
CA ALA A 100 -13.38 -15.81 16.98
C ALA A 100 -14.20 -15.91 15.68
N TYR A 101 -13.56 -16.26 14.56
CA TYR A 101 -14.25 -16.50 13.31
C TYR A 101 -15.23 -17.66 13.41
N GLU A 102 -14.90 -18.73 14.12
CA GLU A 102 -15.77 -19.91 14.31
C GLU A 102 -17.01 -19.61 15.15
N GLU A 103 -17.03 -18.54 15.94
CA GLU A 103 -18.20 -18.07 16.67
C GLU A 103 -19.26 -17.39 15.77
N ASN A 104 -18.92 -17.03 14.54
CA ASN A 104 -19.90 -16.50 13.59
C ASN A 104 -20.95 -17.56 13.23
N PRO A 105 -22.19 -17.15 12.91
CA PRO A 105 -23.24 -18.08 12.50
C PRO A 105 -22.79 -19.01 11.37
N PRO A 106 -23.05 -20.33 11.43
CA PRO A 106 -22.62 -21.27 10.39
C PRO A 106 -23.13 -20.89 8.98
N ALA A 107 -24.33 -20.34 8.88
CA ALA A 107 -24.91 -19.89 7.62
C ALA A 107 -24.15 -18.72 7.00
N GLU A 108 -23.53 -17.88 7.84
CA GLU A 108 -22.67 -16.78 7.35
C GLU A 108 -21.32 -17.33 6.90
N ARG A 109 -20.68 -18.17 7.71
CA ARG A 109 -19.39 -18.79 7.35
C ARG A 109 -19.47 -19.61 6.06
N ALA A 110 -20.59 -20.29 5.83
CA ALA A 110 -20.83 -21.06 4.61
C ALA A 110 -20.90 -20.23 3.31
N ARG A 111 -21.00 -18.90 3.41
CA ARG A 111 -20.95 -17.99 2.26
C ARG A 111 -19.53 -17.81 1.73
N TYR A 112 -18.51 -18.11 2.54
CA TYR A 112 -17.11 -17.95 2.21
C TYR A 112 -16.44 -19.29 2.07
N ARG A 113 -15.57 -19.39 1.08
CA ARG A 113 -14.84 -20.64 0.80
C ARG A 113 -13.74 -20.91 1.83
N GLU A 114 -13.17 -19.85 2.35
CA GLU A 114 -12.03 -19.87 3.26
C GLU A 114 -12.25 -18.83 4.39
N ASN A 115 -11.54 -18.96 5.49
CA ASN A 115 -11.60 -18.03 6.61
C ASN A 115 -10.62 -16.84 6.48
N THR A 116 -10.04 -16.67 5.30
CA THR A 116 -9.20 -15.53 4.92
C THR A 116 -9.62 -15.04 3.54
N ASN A 117 -9.40 -13.75 3.26
CA ASN A 117 -9.54 -13.24 1.90
C ASN A 117 -8.33 -13.67 1.06
N THR A 118 -8.58 -14.47 0.05
CA THR A 118 -7.54 -14.99 -0.86
C THR A 118 -7.52 -14.28 -2.21
N GLU A 119 -8.35 -13.27 -2.40
CA GLU A 119 -8.39 -12.50 -3.64
C GLU A 119 -7.18 -11.57 -3.75
N MET A 120 -6.54 -11.59 -4.90
CA MET A 120 -5.45 -10.71 -5.26
C MET A 120 -5.83 -9.90 -6.48
N LEU A 121 -5.77 -8.58 -6.37
CA LEU A 121 -6.04 -7.65 -7.47
C LEU A 121 -4.72 -7.10 -8.00
N LEU A 122 -4.61 -6.99 -9.33
CA LEU A 122 -3.44 -6.48 -10.02
C LEU A 122 -3.84 -5.43 -11.05
N LEU A 123 -3.17 -4.29 -11.01
CA LEU A 123 -3.04 -3.36 -12.13
C LEU A 123 -1.64 -3.51 -12.74
N LYS A 124 -1.58 -3.59 -14.06
CA LYS A 124 -0.33 -3.59 -14.82
C LYS A 124 -0.35 -2.42 -15.79
N PHE A 125 0.71 -1.63 -15.76
CA PHE A 125 0.90 -0.46 -16.61
C PHE A 125 1.86 -0.79 -17.73
N VAL A 126 1.47 -0.45 -18.96
CA VAL A 126 2.22 -0.79 -20.18
C VAL A 126 2.20 0.42 -21.11
N ASP A 127 3.35 0.77 -21.64
CA ASP A 127 3.51 1.75 -22.73
C ASP A 127 4.10 1.08 -24.00
N ASP A 128 4.54 1.88 -24.94
CA ASP A 128 5.15 1.41 -26.19
C ASP A 128 6.47 0.64 -25.97
N SER A 129 7.15 0.87 -24.84
CA SER A 129 8.39 0.16 -24.46
C SER A 129 8.13 -1.18 -23.78
N GLY A 130 6.91 -1.43 -23.34
CA GLY A 130 6.50 -2.65 -22.64
C GLY A 130 5.94 -2.37 -21.24
N ALA A 131 6.13 -3.30 -20.32
CA ALA A 131 5.63 -3.14 -18.94
C ALA A 131 6.50 -2.17 -18.16
N ILE A 132 5.89 -1.08 -17.66
CA ILE A 132 6.56 -0.03 -16.89
C ILE A 132 6.30 -0.11 -15.39
N GLY A 133 5.27 -0.83 -14.97
CA GLY A 133 4.98 -1.00 -13.54
C GLY A 133 3.76 -1.85 -13.25
N MET A 134 3.58 -2.10 -11.96
CA MET A 134 2.39 -2.79 -11.44
C MET A 134 2.03 -2.31 -10.05
N LEU A 135 0.75 -2.43 -9.72
CA LEU A 135 0.22 -2.24 -8.39
C LEU A 135 -0.64 -3.43 -8.01
N ASN A 136 -0.39 -4.01 -6.86
CA ASN A 136 -1.06 -5.19 -6.37
C ASN A 136 -1.72 -4.92 -5.01
N TRP A 137 -2.91 -5.46 -4.79
CA TRP A 137 -3.58 -5.50 -3.49
C TRP A 137 -3.82 -6.95 -3.09
N TYR A 138 -3.40 -7.28 -1.88
CA TYR A 138 -3.62 -8.60 -1.28
C TYR A 138 -3.77 -8.51 0.24
N ALA A 139 -4.75 -9.23 0.78
CA ALA A 139 -5.09 -9.23 2.20
C ALA A 139 -4.16 -10.16 3.00
N LEU A 140 -2.91 -9.74 3.20
CA LEU A 140 -1.94 -10.45 4.02
C LEU A 140 -1.23 -9.47 4.95
N HIS A 141 -1.44 -9.62 6.24
CA HIS A 141 -0.88 -8.74 7.27
C HIS A 141 0.66 -8.82 7.29
N PRO A 142 1.39 -7.71 7.11
CA PRO A 142 2.84 -7.71 7.02
C PRO A 142 3.49 -7.71 8.42
N THR A 143 3.52 -8.88 9.01
CA THR A 143 4.05 -9.14 10.36
C THR A 143 5.09 -10.27 10.35
N ALA A 144 5.81 -10.47 9.23
CA ALA A 144 6.92 -11.41 9.15
C ALA A 144 8.10 -10.94 10.00
N MET A 145 8.31 -9.63 10.08
CA MET A 145 9.23 -9.03 11.05
C MET A 145 8.51 -8.90 12.39
N ASN A 146 9.10 -9.42 13.46
CA ASN A 146 8.52 -9.33 14.79
C ASN A 146 8.77 -7.95 15.44
N PHE A 147 8.06 -7.66 16.53
CA PHE A 147 8.15 -6.37 17.23
C PHE A 147 9.49 -6.10 17.95
N HIS A 148 10.39 -7.06 18.01
CA HIS A 148 11.79 -6.85 18.46
C HIS A 148 12.68 -6.30 17.33
N ASN A 149 12.18 -6.23 16.11
CA ASN A 149 12.91 -5.60 15.02
C ASN A 149 12.95 -4.08 15.21
N HIS A 150 14.16 -3.52 15.29
CA HIS A 150 14.40 -2.08 15.44
C HIS A 150 14.79 -1.40 14.12
N LEU A 151 14.75 -2.13 12.99
CA LEU A 151 15.06 -1.60 11.68
C LEU A 151 13.78 -1.31 10.90
N ILE A 152 13.80 -0.28 10.07
CA ILE A 152 12.72 0.00 9.12
C ILE A 152 12.73 -1.08 8.04
N SER A 153 11.57 -1.69 7.80
CA SER A 153 11.40 -2.74 6.80
C SER A 153 10.05 -2.61 6.10
N GLY A 154 10.02 -2.85 4.79
CA GLY A 154 8.79 -3.02 4.03
C GLY A 154 8.09 -4.36 4.28
N ASP A 155 8.69 -5.22 5.12
CA ASP A 155 8.22 -6.58 5.41
C ASP A 155 8.04 -7.41 4.11
N HIS A 156 7.18 -8.43 4.10
CA HIS A 156 6.98 -9.28 2.92
C HIS A 156 6.48 -8.50 1.68
N LYS A 157 5.70 -7.42 1.86
CA LYS A 157 5.24 -6.61 0.72
C LYS A 157 6.38 -5.82 0.07
N GLY A 158 7.26 -5.24 0.88
CA GLY A 158 8.48 -4.61 0.37
C GLY A 158 9.41 -5.61 -0.28
N TYR A 159 9.53 -6.82 0.27
CA TYR A 159 10.31 -7.89 -0.35
C TYR A 159 9.71 -8.34 -1.69
N ALA A 160 8.37 -8.46 -1.78
CA ALA A 160 7.68 -8.79 -3.02
C ALA A 160 7.89 -7.72 -4.10
N SER A 161 7.82 -6.43 -3.73
CA SER A 161 8.15 -5.31 -4.63
C SER A 161 9.57 -5.44 -5.17
N LEU A 162 10.55 -5.58 -4.28
CA LEU A 162 11.95 -5.75 -4.64
C LEU A 162 12.19 -6.93 -5.60
N GLN A 163 11.60 -8.10 -5.30
CA GLN A 163 11.76 -9.29 -6.14
C GLN A 163 11.15 -9.10 -7.53
N MET A 164 9.97 -8.48 -7.61
CA MET A 164 9.30 -8.21 -8.88
C MET A 164 10.11 -7.21 -9.73
N GLU A 165 10.60 -6.15 -9.13
CA GLU A 165 11.46 -5.16 -9.78
C GLU A 165 12.76 -5.78 -10.29
N GLN A 166 13.43 -6.61 -9.48
CA GLN A 166 14.62 -7.32 -9.89
C GLN A 166 14.39 -8.28 -11.05
N GLN A 167 13.24 -8.99 -11.07
CA GLN A 167 12.86 -9.87 -12.20
C GLN A 167 12.66 -9.09 -13.50
N HIS A 168 12.29 -7.81 -13.42
CA HIS A 168 12.17 -6.92 -14.57
C HIS A 168 13.45 -6.12 -14.86
N GLY A 169 14.55 -6.41 -14.16
CA GLY A 169 15.86 -5.82 -14.42
C GLY A 169 16.06 -4.42 -13.87
N THR A 170 15.20 -3.98 -12.92
CA THR A 170 15.33 -2.68 -12.25
C THR A 170 16.72 -2.50 -11.61
N ARG A 171 17.36 -1.35 -11.83
CA ARG A 171 18.71 -1.04 -11.36
C ARG A 171 18.76 0.07 -10.30
N TYR A 172 17.61 0.63 -9.91
CA TYR A 172 17.44 1.72 -8.92
C TYR A 172 18.22 3.01 -9.21
N ALA A 173 19.07 3.04 -10.23
CA ALA A 173 19.80 4.22 -10.67
C ALA A 173 19.25 4.80 -11.98
N SER A 174 18.28 4.14 -12.60
CA SER A 174 17.65 4.55 -13.86
C SER A 174 16.29 5.20 -13.59
N ALA A 175 15.94 6.21 -14.38
CA ALA A 175 14.62 6.85 -14.31
C ALA A 175 13.51 6.06 -15.03
N THR A 176 13.88 5.03 -15.78
CA THR A 176 12.96 4.23 -16.62
C THR A 176 12.78 2.79 -16.13
N ASP A 177 13.17 2.53 -14.89
CA ASP A 177 13.08 1.18 -14.33
C ASP A 177 11.62 0.81 -14.02
N PHE A 178 11.31 -0.48 -14.17
CA PHE A 178 10.02 -1.03 -13.77
C PHE A 178 9.78 -0.84 -12.28
N VAL A 179 8.57 -0.41 -11.91
CA VAL A 179 8.16 -0.17 -10.53
C VAL A 179 7.09 -1.17 -10.12
N ALA A 180 7.29 -1.85 -9.00
CA ALA A 180 6.29 -2.73 -8.41
C ALA A 180 5.85 -2.21 -7.03
N ALA A 181 4.55 -2.15 -6.80
CA ALA A 181 3.99 -1.82 -5.49
C ALA A 181 3.03 -2.91 -5.03
N PHE A 182 3.16 -3.30 -3.75
CA PHE A 182 2.27 -4.25 -3.09
C PHE A 182 1.59 -3.57 -1.90
N ALA A 183 0.29 -3.40 -2.00
CA ALA A 183 -0.53 -2.77 -0.99
C ALA A 183 -1.36 -3.80 -0.21
N GLN A 184 -1.79 -3.39 0.98
CA GLN A 184 -2.73 -4.16 1.78
C GLN A 184 -4.14 -3.96 1.22
N ALA A 185 -4.85 -5.05 0.96
CA ALA A 185 -6.31 -5.06 0.85
C ALA A 185 -6.94 -5.04 2.25
N ASP A 186 -8.19 -5.41 2.37
CA ASP A 186 -8.91 -5.50 3.65
C ASP A 186 -8.08 -6.32 4.68
N PRO A 187 -7.71 -5.71 5.80
CA PRO A 187 -6.87 -6.34 6.81
C PRO A 187 -7.63 -7.32 7.71
#